data_6b4eab7904939dea98cce0c462dbac1c
#
_entry.id   6b4eab7904939dea98cce0c462dbac1c
#
_cell.length_a   1.000
_cell.length_b   1.000
_cell.length_c   1.000
_cell.angle_alpha   90.00
_cell.angle_beta   90.00
_cell.angle_gamma   90.00
#
_symmetry.space_group_name_H-M   'P 1'
#
loop_
_entity.id
_entity.type
_entity.pdbx_description
1 polymer ?
#
loop_
_entity_poly.entity_id
_entity_poly.type
_entity_poly.pdbx_seq_one_letter_code
_entity_poly.pdbx_strand_id
1 'polypeptide(L)'
;KLDNILLDRNFFFDDMMHIVYASDIELNQITFKNANGDALDIDICENILINKSDFNDSKNDGIDLMESNVLIKNVKILNSNDKGISIGEASSAQIYNSKLKDNIIGIAIKDGSYSKIKNVIFLNNKEQISAYKKNLQYGSGGKATVEGSYFKNKINKFNSNSSEIKIFDSEIIGGIKKNGEGISINVRK
;
A
#
# COMPACT_ATOMS: atom_id res chain seq x y z
N LYS A 1 11.67 13.01 -13.91
CA LYS A 1 12.20 11.71 -13.47
C LYS A 1 13.22 11.92 -12.36
N LEU A 2 13.09 11.17 -11.27
CA LEU A 2 14.09 11.01 -10.21
C LEU A 2 14.64 9.59 -10.29
N ASP A 3 15.96 9.42 -10.21
CA ASP A 3 16.62 8.14 -10.42
C ASP A 3 17.85 7.97 -9.53
N ASN A 4 17.99 6.80 -8.90
CA ASN A 4 19.14 6.41 -8.09
C ASN A 4 19.45 7.40 -6.95
N ILE A 5 18.45 7.66 -6.08
CA ILE A 5 18.56 8.61 -4.97
C ILE A 5 18.40 7.86 -3.65
N LEU A 6 19.22 8.21 -2.68
CA LEU A 6 19.06 7.83 -1.28
C LEU A 6 18.55 9.03 -0.48
N LEU A 7 17.42 8.85 0.19
CA LEU A 7 16.88 9.77 1.20
C LEU A 7 16.95 9.06 2.56
N ASP A 8 17.75 9.59 3.47
CA ASP A 8 17.93 9.01 4.79
C ASP A 8 17.73 10.06 5.87
N ARG A 9 16.69 9.84 6.68
CA ARG A 9 16.35 10.56 7.88
C ARG A 9 15.97 12.04 7.67
N ASN A 10 14.71 12.32 7.96
CA ASN A 10 14.22 13.70 8.14
C ASN A 10 13.86 13.92 9.61
N PHE A 11 14.28 15.03 10.21
CA PHE A 11 14.06 15.31 11.64
C PHE A 11 12.96 16.32 11.92
N PHE A 12 12.66 17.19 10.97
CA PHE A 12 11.84 18.40 11.20
C PHE A 12 10.52 18.40 10.40
N PHE A 13 10.35 17.49 9.44
CA PHE A 13 9.16 17.41 8.59
C PHE A 13 8.44 16.08 8.83
N ASP A 14 7.13 16.08 8.70
CA ASP A 14 6.36 14.86 8.85
C ASP A 14 6.71 13.88 7.73
N ASP A 15 6.67 14.31 6.46
CA ASP A 15 6.98 13.47 5.32
C ASP A 15 8.40 13.67 4.82
N MET A 16 9.01 12.58 4.35
CA MET A 16 10.36 12.66 3.81
C MET A 16 10.38 13.22 2.39
N MET A 17 9.36 12.89 1.60
CA MET A 17 9.11 13.47 0.28
C MET A 17 7.61 13.65 0.10
N HIS A 18 7.19 14.85 -0.28
CA HIS A 18 5.81 15.14 -0.64
C HIS A 18 5.73 15.63 -2.09
N ILE A 19 4.86 15.03 -2.89
CA ILE A 19 4.61 15.39 -4.28
C ILE A 19 3.14 15.77 -4.41
N VAL A 20 2.86 16.99 -4.83
CA VAL A 20 1.51 17.53 -4.90
C VAL A 20 1.27 18.26 -6.22
N TYR A 21 0.05 18.11 -6.77
CA TYR A 21 -0.39 18.73 -8.03
C TYR A 21 0.56 18.46 -9.21
N ALA A 22 1.03 17.24 -9.34
CA ALA A 22 2.01 16.88 -10.36
C ALA A 22 1.50 15.76 -11.29
N SER A 23 2.06 15.69 -12.49
CA SER A 23 1.82 14.61 -13.43
C SER A 23 3.10 14.09 -14.08
N ASP A 24 3.03 12.89 -14.63
CA ASP A 24 4.12 12.28 -15.42
C ASP A 24 5.44 12.16 -14.65
N ILE A 25 5.35 11.79 -13.37
CA ILE A 25 6.51 11.61 -12.49
C ILE A 25 6.97 10.15 -12.49
N GLU A 26 8.25 9.94 -12.70
CA GLU A 26 8.90 8.64 -12.53
C GLU A 26 9.91 8.70 -11.37
N LEU A 27 9.66 7.88 -10.34
CA LEU A 27 10.57 7.60 -9.22
C LEU A 27 11.16 6.21 -9.45
N ASN A 28 12.45 6.13 -9.78
CA ASN A 28 13.11 4.86 -10.09
C ASN A 28 14.36 4.68 -9.24
N GLN A 29 14.50 3.52 -8.62
CA GLN A 29 15.65 3.19 -7.76
C GLN A 29 15.85 4.21 -6.61
N ILE A 30 14.75 4.66 -6.00
CA ILE A 30 14.81 5.54 -4.83
C ILE A 30 14.81 4.68 -3.57
N THR A 31 15.69 5.03 -2.64
CA THR A 31 15.71 4.40 -1.32
C THR A 31 15.34 5.44 -0.27
N PHE A 32 14.26 5.16 0.48
CA PHE A 32 13.82 5.92 1.63
C PHE A 32 14.18 5.16 2.91
N LYS A 33 14.78 5.83 3.88
CA LYS A 33 15.14 5.24 5.18
C LYS A 33 14.84 6.19 6.33
N ASN A 34 14.33 5.62 7.42
CA ASN A 34 14.14 6.33 8.68
C ASN A 34 13.29 7.61 8.54
N ALA A 35 12.20 7.53 7.80
CA ALA A 35 11.27 8.64 7.68
C ALA A 35 10.60 8.96 9.02
N ASN A 36 10.50 10.23 9.39
CA ASN A 36 9.89 10.66 10.65
C ASN A 36 8.35 10.72 10.60
N GLY A 37 7.78 10.75 9.41
CA GLY A 37 6.37 10.59 9.08
C GLY A 37 6.23 9.57 7.97
N ASP A 38 5.57 9.93 6.88
CA ASP A 38 5.50 9.13 5.67
C ASP A 38 6.83 9.20 4.91
N ALA A 39 7.23 8.09 4.31
CA ALA A 39 8.42 8.15 3.48
C ALA A 39 8.14 8.87 2.16
N LEU A 40 6.96 8.63 1.58
CA LEU A 40 6.51 9.28 0.35
C LEU A 40 5.02 9.58 0.45
N ASP A 41 4.64 10.84 0.34
CA ASP A 41 3.27 11.32 0.26
C ASP A 41 2.98 11.88 -1.14
N ILE A 42 1.85 11.48 -1.76
CA ILE A 42 1.48 11.83 -3.13
C ILE A 42 0.02 12.28 -3.17
N ASP A 43 -0.19 13.58 -3.39
CA ASP A 43 -1.48 14.23 -3.38
C ASP A 43 -1.86 14.84 -4.72
N ILE A 44 -3.06 14.52 -5.19
CA ILE A 44 -3.67 15.13 -6.38
C ILE A 44 -2.73 15.03 -7.60
N CYS A 45 -2.23 13.81 -7.84
CA CYS A 45 -1.24 13.52 -8.86
C CYS A 45 -1.73 12.49 -9.89
N GLU A 46 -1.34 12.66 -11.14
CA GLU A 46 -1.69 11.75 -12.22
C GLU A 46 -0.46 11.13 -12.89
N ASN A 47 -0.59 9.89 -13.34
CA ASN A 47 0.43 9.18 -14.11
C ASN A 47 1.78 9.11 -13.38
N ILE A 48 1.75 8.67 -12.13
CA ILE A 48 2.96 8.50 -11.31
C ILE A 48 3.45 7.06 -11.42
N LEU A 49 4.73 6.87 -11.66
CA LEU A 49 5.41 5.58 -11.65
C LEU A 49 6.43 5.53 -10.51
N ILE A 50 6.26 4.53 -9.62
CA ILE A 50 7.25 4.17 -8.60
C ILE A 50 7.80 2.79 -8.97
N ASN A 51 9.11 2.70 -9.24
CA ASN A 51 9.73 1.47 -9.72
C ASN A 51 11.07 1.20 -9.04
N LYS A 52 11.32 -0.07 -8.71
CA LYS A 52 12.60 -0.56 -8.13
C LYS A 52 13.06 0.23 -6.91
N SER A 53 12.14 0.64 -6.06
CA SER A 53 12.41 1.52 -4.92
C SER A 53 12.18 0.78 -3.60
N ASP A 54 12.93 1.19 -2.58
CA ASP A 54 12.89 0.60 -1.24
C ASP A 54 12.45 1.64 -0.21
N PHE A 55 11.51 1.27 0.67
CA PHE A 55 10.97 2.09 1.74
C PHE A 55 11.20 1.37 3.07
N ASN A 56 12.02 1.91 3.94
CA ASN A 56 12.42 1.24 5.16
C ASN A 56 12.27 2.16 6.37
N ASP A 57 11.64 1.62 7.41
CA ASP A 57 11.58 2.24 8.74
C ASP A 57 10.87 3.61 8.75
N SER A 58 9.65 3.69 8.19
CA SER A 58 8.80 4.88 8.29
C SER A 58 8.07 4.90 9.63
N LYS A 59 8.00 6.06 10.29
CA LYS A 59 7.24 6.20 11.54
C LYS A 59 5.73 6.23 11.33
N ASN A 60 5.29 6.54 10.12
CA ASN A 60 3.91 6.44 9.68
C ASN A 60 3.84 5.51 8.45
N ASP A 61 3.40 5.97 7.29
CA ASP A 61 3.22 5.14 6.11
C ASP A 61 4.51 5.04 5.26
N GLY A 62 4.68 3.95 4.54
CA GLY A 62 5.73 3.84 3.53
C GLY A 62 5.42 4.70 2.31
N ILE A 63 4.17 4.59 1.81
CA ILE A 63 3.63 5.41 0.72
C ILE A 63 2.20 5.79 1.12
N ASP A 64 1.86 7.07 1.13
CA ASP A 64 0.48 7.56 1.23
C ASP A 64 0.02 8.21 -0.08
N LEU A 65 -1.23 7.95 -0.48
CA LEU A 65 -1.83 8.44 -1.72
C LEU A 65 -3.17 9.10 -1.42
N MET A 66 -3.36 10.33 -1.89
CA MET A 66 -4.62 11.05 -1.86
C MET A 66 -4.98 11.55 -3.27
N GLU A 67 -6.19 11.27 -3.74
CA GLU A 67 -6.71 11.73 -5.07
C GLU A 67 -5.72 11.51 -6.22
N SER A 68 -4.99 10.39 -6.20
CA SER A 68 -3.86 10.17 -7.11
C SER A 68 -3.97 8.86 -7.90
N ASN A 69 -3.36 8.83 -9.08
CA ASN A 69 -3.26 7.64 -9.93
C ASN A 69 -1.81 7.19 -10.03
N VAL A 70 -1.51 6.00 -9.49
CA VAL A 70 -0.13 5.55 -9.28
C VAL A 70 0.09 4.10 -9.74
N LEU A 71 1.14 3.87 -10.51
CA LEU A 71 1.68 2.55 -10.81
C LEU A 71 2.90 2.26 -9.93
N ILE A 72 2.79 1.26 -9.07
CA ILE A 72 3.84 0.83 -8.14
C ILE A 72 4.32 -0.55 -8.57
N LYS A 73 5.62 -0.70 -8.87
CA LYS A 73 6.16 -1.99 -9.27
C LYS A 73 7.57 -2.22 -8.77
N ASN A 74 7.86 -3.48 -8.45
CA ASN A 74 9.19 -3.92 -8.00
C ASN A 74 9.69 -3.15 -6.75
N VAL A 75 8.78 -2.80 -5.83
CA VAL A 75 9.14 -2.09 -4.61
C VAL A 75 9.24 -3.02 -3.41
N LYS A 76 10.01 -2.62 -2.40
CA LYS A 76 10.02 -3.26 -1.09
C LYS A 76 9.66 -2.21 -0.04
N ILE A 77 8.73 -2.57 0.83
CA ILE A 77 8.26 -1.71 1.92
C ILE A 77 8.35 -2.50 3.21
N LEU A 78 9.19 -2.03 4.10
CA LEU A 78 9.56 -2.73 5.32
C LEU A 78 9.38 -1.83 6.54
N ASN A 79 8.74 -2.36 7.58
CA ASN A 79 8.78 -1.75 8.92
C ASN A 79 8.11 -0.38 9.00
N SER A 80 7.00 -0.17 8.28
CA SER A 80 6.19 1.03 8.48
C SER A 80 5.36 0.90 9.76
N ASN A 81 5.39 1.92 10.61
CA ASN A 81 4.69 1.91 11.89
C ASN A 81 3.20 2.17 11.78
N ASP A 82 2.69 2.37 10.58
CA ASP A 82 1.27 2.31 10.28
C ASP A 82 1.07 1.47 9.00
N LYS A 83 0.99 2.02 7.81
CA LYS A 83 0.71 1.27 6.59
C LYS A 83 1.96 1.16 5.69
N GLY A 84 2.14 0.00 5.08
CA GLY A 84 3.12 -0.09 4.00
C GLY A 84 2.71 0.80 2.83
N ILE A 85 1.47 0.64 2.36
CA ILE A 85 0.86 1.53 1.35
C ILE A 85 -0.53 1.93 1.83
N SER A 86 -0.82 3.22 1.85
CA SER A 86 -2.11 3.83 2.09
C SER A 86 -2.66 4.38 0.79
N ILE A 87 -3.87 3.97 0.40
CA ILE A 87 -4.53 4.38 -0.84
C ILE A 87 -5.86 5.00 -0.44
N GLY A 88 -5.92 6.32 -0.44
CA GLY A 88 -7.05 7.07 0.13
C GLY A 88 -7.65 8.07 -0.84
N GLU A 89 -8.82 8.56 -0.44
CA GLU A 89 -9.48 9.71 -1.03
C GLU A 89 -9.62 9.61 -2.57
N ALA A 90 -10.37 8.57 -3.02
CA ALA A 90 -10.62 8.31 -4.43
C ALA A 90 -9.37 8.02 -5.31
N SER A 91 -8.26 7.61 -4.70
CA SER A 91 -7.05 7.22 -5.42
C SER A 91 -7.20 5.89 -6.16
N SER A 92 -6.39 5.70 -7.19
CA SER A 92 -6.26 4.46 -7.95
C SER A 92 -4.81 3.99 -7.96
N ALA A 93 -4.55 2.77 -7.48
CA ALA A 93 -3.21 2.22 -7.47
C ALA A 93 -3.14 0.84 -8.13
N GLN A 94 -2.15 0.65 -9.00
CA GLN A 94 -1.78 -0.66 -9.52
C GLN A 94 -0.44 -1.08 -8.91
N ILE A 95 -0.41 -2.24 -8.24
CA ILE A 95 0.75 -2.70 -7.46
C ILE A 95 1.19 -4.06 -7.99
N TYR A 96 2.42 -4.15 -8.50
CA TYR A 96 2.95 -5.35 -9.11
C TYR A 96 4.32 -5.76 -8.56
N ASN A 97 4.55 -7.08 -8.46
CA ASN A 97 5.86 -7.68 -8.19
C ASN A 97 6.58 -7.07 -6.98
N SER A 98 5.86 -6.76 -5.93
CA SER A 98 6.35 -5.99 -4.78
C SER A 98 6.34 -6.82 -3.51
N LYS A 99 6.98 -6.31 -2.46
CA LYS A 99 7.06 -6.99 -1.16
C LYS A 99 6.75 -6.03 -0.03
N LEU A 100 5.79 -6.42 0.82
CA LEU A 100 5.42 -5.69 2.03
C LEU A 100 5.68 -6.58 3.25
N LYS A 101 6.52 -6.12 4.16
CA LYS A 101 6.96 -6.95 5.29
C LYS A 101 7.02 -6.14 6.59
N ASP A 102 6.56 -6.76 7.68
CA ASP A 102 6.67 -6.27 9.06
C ASP A 102 6.01 -4.88 9.27
N ASN A 103 4.98 -4.53 8.47
CA ASN A 103 4.17 -3.32 8.64
C ASN A 103 3.00 -3.58 9.61
N ILE A 104 2.39 -2.53 10.17
CA ILE A 104 1.13 -2.70 10.91
C ILE A 104 0.03 -3.12 9.93
N ILE A 105 -0.19 -2.38 8.85
CA ILE A 105 -1.05 -2.81 7.75
C ILE A 105 -0.18 -2.90 6.49
N GLY A 106 -0.24 -4.02 5.76
CA GLY A 106 0.46 -4.13 4.50
C GLY A 106 -0.04 -3.11 3.49
N ILE A 107 -1.33 -3.19 3.12
CA ILE A 107 -1.99 -2.21 2.23
C ILE A 107 -3.34 -1.81 2.85
N ALA A 108 -3.58 -0.52 2.98
CA ALA A 108 -4.90 0.05 3.28
C ALA A 108 -5.49 0.69 2.03
N ILE A 109 -6.79 0.45 1.78
CA ILE A 109 -7.55 1.05 0.69
C ILE A 109 -8.76 1.74 1.29
N LYS A 110 -8.88 3.05 1.12
CA LYS A 110 -9.86 3.89 1.83
C LYS A 110 -10.74 4.68 0.85
N ASP A 111 -11.91 5.11 1.31
CA ASP A 111 -12.64 6.30 0.82
C ASP A 111 -12.82 6.35 -0.70
N GLY A 112 -13.51 5.38 -1.26
CA GLY A 112 -13.80 5.31 -2.68
C GLY A 112 -12.62 4.89 -3.57
N SER A 113 -11.47 4.58 -2.98
CA SER A 113 -10.27 4.20 -3.71
C SER A 113 -10.33 2.78 -4.25
N TYR A 114 -9.52 2.52 -5.27
CA TYR A 114 -9.40 1.20 -5.89
C TYR A 114 -7.95 0.76 -6.01
N SER A 115 -7.68 -0.53 -5.76
CA SER A 115 -6.36 -1.10 -6.01
C SER A 115 -6.42 -2.44 -6.74
N LYS A 116 -5.56 -2.58 -7.76
CA LYS A 116 -5.23 -3.85 -8.41
C LYS A 116 -3.85 -4.30 -7.94
N ILE A 117 -3.80 -5.46 -7.28
CA ILE A 117 -2.61 -6.00 -6.63
C ILE A 117 -2.29 -7.34 -7.29
N LYS A 118 -1.08 -7.48 -7.86
CA LYS A 118 -0.70 -8.73 -8.55
C LYS A 118 0.76 -9.12 -8.25
N ASN A 119 0.96 -10.41 -7.96
CA ASN A 119 2.28 -10.98 -7.64
C ASN A 119 2.98 -10.25 -6.49
N VAL A 120 2.25 -9.91 -5.44
CA VAL A 120 2.79 -9.22 -4.27
C VAL A 120 3.01 -10.20 -3.12
N ILE A 121 4.11 -10.04 -2.40
CA ILE A 121 4.49 -10.84 -1.27
C ILE A 121 4.19 -10.08 0.03
N PHE A 122 3.31 -10.63 0.85
CA PHE A 122 2.96 -10.10 2.17
C PHE A 122 3.53 -10.99 3.27
N LEU A 123 4.45 -10.46 4.09
CA LEU A 123 5.11 -11.21 5.15
C LEU A 123 4.97 -10.49 6.50
N ASN A 124 4.47 -11.20 7.49
CA ASN A 124 4.43 -10.77 8.90
C ASN A 124 3.78 -9.40 9.17
N ASN A 125 2.99 -8.84 8.26
CA ASN A 125 2.23 -7.63 8.59
C ASN A 125 1.16 -8.00 9.64
N LYS A 126 0.85 -7.11 10.60
CA LYS A 126 -0.21 -7.39 11.60
C LYS A 126 -1.57 -7.58 10.94
N GLU A 127 -1.83 -6.79 9.86
CA GLU A 127 -2.92 -6.99 8.92
C GLU A 127 -2.35 -6.99 7.50
N GLN A 128 -2.80 -7.93 6.66
CA GLN A 128 -2.29 -8.01 5.29
C GLN A 128 -2.89 -6.93 4.41
N ILE A 129 -4.23 -6.85 4.43
CA ILE A 129 -4.99 -5.85 3.66
C ILE A 129 -6.16 -5.38 4.52
N SER A 130 -6.38 -4.07 4.55
CA SER A 130 -7.50 -3.43 5.21
C SER A 130 -8.20 -2.49 4.24
N ALA A 131 -9.50 -2.68 4.01
CA ALA A 131 -10.31 -1.81 3.18
C ALA A 131 -11.44 -1.21 4.02
N TYR A 132 -11.55 0.13 4.05
CA TYR A 132 -12.54 0.78 4.92
C TYR A 132 -12.94 2.17 4.42
N LYS A 133 -14.05 2.67 4.99
CA LYS A 133 -14.48 4.05 4.85
C LYS A 133 -14.04 4.83 6.08
N LYS A 134 -13.17 5.80 5.92
CA LYS A 134 -12.69 6.71 6.97
C LYS A 134 -13.45 8.03 6.94
N ASN A 135 -13.63 8.59 5.76
CA ASN A 135 -14.22 9.90 5.57
C ASN A 135 -15.66 9.78 5.06
N LEU A 136 -16.62 10.43 5.73
CA LEU A 136 -18.05 10.33 5.43
C LEU A 136 -18.44 10.96 4.09
N GLN A 137 -17.66 11.86 3.55
CA GLN A 137 -17.94 12.50 2.25
C GLN A 137 -17.87 11.53 1.07
N TYR A 138 -17.13 10.42 1.19
CA TYR A 138 -17.07 9.41 0.13
C TYR A 138 -18.23 8.43 0.23
N GLY A 139 -18.80 8.06 -0.90
CA GLY A 139 -19.97 7.17 -0.98
C GLY A 139 -19.70 5.73 -0.51
N SER A 140 -18.45 5.25 -0.63
CA SER A 140 -18.04 3.88 -0.26
C SER A 140 -16.67 3.87 0.39
N GLY A 141 -16.29 2.75 0.98
CA GLY A 141 -14.91 2.47 1.35
C GLY A 141 -14.07 2.02 0.15
N GLY A 142 -12.94 1.40 0.42
CA GLY A 142 -12.00 0.97 -0.61
C GLY A 142 -12.37 -0.34 -1.29
N LYS A 143 -11.81 -0.59 -2.47
CA LYS A 143 -11.93 -1.86 -3.20
C LYS A 143 -10.55 -2.39 -3.59
N ALA A 144 -10.29 -3.65 -3.27
CA ALA A 144 -9.05 -4.34 -3.63
C ALA A 144 -9.35 -5.59 -4.49
N THR A 145 -8.60 -5.74 -5.58
CA THR A 145 -8.55 -6.98 -6.35
C THR A 145 -7.12 -7.51 -6.30
N VAL A 146 -6.94 -8.73 -5.78
CA VAL A 146 -5.63 -9.34 -5.53
C VAL A 146 -5.52 -10.65 -6.30
N GLU A 147 -4.47 -10.78 -7.11
CA GLU A 147 -4.22 -11.94 -7.96
C GLU A 147 -2.78 -12.45 -7.78
N GLY A 148 -2.60 -13.77 -7.75
CA GLY A 148 -1.27 -14.40 -7.82
C GLY A 148 -0.31 -14.00 -6.71
N SER A 149 -0.83 -13.56 -5.57
CA SER A 149 -0.03 -13.03 -4.46
C SER A 149 0.26 -14.09 -3.41
N TYR A 150 1.26 -13.83 -2.57
CA TYR A 150 1.70 -14.73 -1.52
C TYR A 150 1.58 -14.07 -0.17
N PHE A 151 0.89 -14.74 0.76
CA PHE A 151 0.69 -14.26 2.13
C PHE A 151 1.26 -15.25 3.13
N LYS A 152 2.09 -14.79 4.03
CA LYS A 152 2.64 -15.62 5.11
C LYS A 152 2.63 -14.89 6.45
N ASN A 153 1.85 -15.45 7.38
CA ASN A 153 1.81 -15.05 8.79
C ASN A 153 1.24 -16.20 9.61
N LYS A 154 1.42 -16.18 10.94
CA LYS A 154 0.72 -17.11 11.82
C LYS A 154 -0.81 -17.03 11.62
N ILE A 155 -1.34 -15.82 11.54
CA ILE A 155 -2.73 -15.52 11.15
C ILE A 155 -2.71 -14.36 10.16
N ASN A 156 -3.10 -14.63 8.92
CA ASN A 156 -3.28 -13.59 7.89
C ASN A 156 -4.62 -12.90 8.12
N LYS A 157 -4.61 -11.63 8.49
CA LYS A 157 -5.79 -10.83 8.78
C LYS A 157 -6.15 -9.96 7.60
N PHE A 158 -7.44 -9.96 7.25
CA PHE A 158 -8.04 -9.12 6.22
C PHE A 158 -9.24 -8.41 6.83
N ASN A 159 -9.31 -7.11 6.74
CA ASN A 159 -10.41 -6.30 7.26
C ASN A 159 -11.17 -5.59 6.14
N SER A 160 -12.50 -5.58 6.23
CA SER A 160 -13.36 -4.85 5.30
C SER A 160 -14.50 -4.20 6.06
N ASN A 161 -14.66 -2.88 5.87
CA ASN A 161 -15.76 -2.12 6.42
C ASN A 161 -16.35 -1.20 5.34
N SER A 162 -17.59 -1.46 4.93
CA SER A 162 -18.23 -0.77 3.79
C SER A 162 -17.40 -0.83 2.49
N SER A 163 -16.69 -1.95 2.29
CA SER A 163 -15.60 -2.10 1.33
C SER A 163 -15.57 -3.49 0.71
N GLU A 164 -14.69 -3.70 -0.25
CA GLU A 164 -14.57 -5.00 -0.92
C GLU A 164 -13.10 -5.44 -1.05
N ILE A 165 -12.81 -6.71 -0.71
CA ILE A 165 -11.52 -7.36 -0.95
C ILE A 165 -11.77 -8.68 -1.67
N LYS A 166 -11.27 -8.80 -2.89
CA LYS A 166 -11.29 -10.04 -3.69
C LYS A 166 -9.87 -10.58 -3.86
N ILE A 167 -9.62 -11.80 -3.38
CA ILE A 167 -8.33 -12.49 -3.50
C ILE A 167 -8.55 -13.77 -4.27
N PHE A 168 -7.79 -13.99 -5.35
CA PHE A 168 -7.85 -15.20 -6.15
C PHE A 168 -6.46 -15.60 -6.66
N ASP A 169 -6.31 -16.86 -7.04
CA ASP A 169 -5.05 -17.44 -7.52
C ASP A 169 -3.83 -17.15 -6.64
N SER A 170 -4.07 -17.00 -5.33
CA SER A 170 -3.05 -16.60 -4.35
C SER A 170 -2.74 -17.76 -3.39
N GLU A 171 -1.53 -17.74 -2.84
CA GLU A 171 -1.09 -18.70 -1.82
C GLU A 171 -1.12 -18.04 -0.45
N ILE A 172 -1.70 -18.72 0.55
CA ILE A 172 -1.79 -18.22 1.93
C ILE A 172 -1.24 -19.26 2.88
N ILE A 173 -0.12 -18.97 3.53
CA ILE A 173 0.49 -19.81 4.55
C ILE A 173 0.13 -19.30 5.94
N GLY A 174 -0.45 -20.19 6.75
CA GLY A 174 -0.96 -19.90 8.10
C GLY A 174 -2.47 -19.73 8.16
N GLY A 175 -2.99 -19.35 9.32
CA GLY A 175 -4.42 -19.16 9.51
C GLY A 175 -4.97 -17.94 8.73
N ILE A 176 -6.26 -17.93 8.47
CA ILE A 176 -6.97 -16.81 7.82
C ILE A 176 -7.99 -16.24 8.81
N LYS A 177 -7.98 -14.94 9.02
CA LYS A 177 -9.00 -14.19 9.76
C LYS A 177 -9.58 -13.10 8.89
N LYS A 178 -10.89 -13.18 8.64
CA LYS A 178 -11.67 -12.14 7.96
C LYS A 178 -12.45 -11.37 9.01
N ASN A 179 -12.35 -10.04 9.00
CA ASN A 179 -13.16 -9.16 9.82
C ASN A 179 -14.01 -8.28 8.90
N GLY A 180 -15.32 -8.27 9.12
CA GLY A 180 -16.29 -7.53 8.28
C GLY A 180 -16.77 -8.31 7.05
N GLU A 181 -17.63 -7.66 6.28
CA GLU A 181 -18.25 -8.20 5.07
C GLU A 181 -17.45 -7.82 3.81
N GLY A 182 -17.79 -8.41 2.66
CA GLY A 182 -17.17 -8.05 1.37
C GLY A 182 -15.77 -8.65 1.14
N ILE A 183 -15.38 -9.70 1.91
CA ILE A 183 -14.09 -10.38 1.72
C ILE A 183 -14.30 -11.74 1.05
N SER A 184 -13.90 -11.89 -0.19
CA SER A 184 -13.86 -13.16 -0.91
C SER A 184 -12.41 -13.61 -1.13
N ILE A 185 -12.13 -14.87 -0.77
CA ILE A 185 -10.80 -15.46 -0.89
C ILE A 185 -10.95 -16.81 -1.58
N ASN A 186 -10.34 -16.95 -2.74
CA ASN A 186 -10.21 -18.19 -3.50
C ASN A 186 -8.73 -18.48 -3.71
N VAL A 187 -8.18 -19.34 -2.86
CA VAL A 187 -6.75 -19.70 -2.87
C VAL A 187 -6.43 -20.81 -3.87
N ARG A 188 -5.22 -20.83 -4.37
CA ARG A 188 -4.68 -22.02 -5.07
C ARG A 188 -4.66 -23.20 -4.10
N LYS A 189 -5.11 -24.34 -4.60
CA LYS A 189 -4.98 -25.64 -3.91
C LYS A 189 -3.57 -26.18 -4.09
#